data_d6087a5e60a9363eceb5c7b3548f8593
#
_entry.id   d6087a5e60a9363eceb5c7b3548f8593
#
_cell.length_a   1.000
_cell.length_b   1.000
_cell.length_c   1.000
_cell.angle_alpha   90.00
_cell.angle_beta   90.00
_cell.angle_gamma   90.00
#
_symmetry.space_group_name_H-M   'P 1'
#
loop_
_entity.id
_entity.type
_entity.pdbx_description
1 polymer ?
#
loop_
_entity_poly.entity_id
_entity_poly.type
_entity_poly.pdbx_seq_one_letter_code
_entity_poly.pdbx_strand_id
1 'polypeptide(L)' 'MEQLINEIEAYAKSVKRSPQWVLRKAFNAGWGQWDAWKAGTSSPTMAVADRIRAFMRDNPPEQPQQQQDVA' A
#
# COMPACT_ATOMS: atom_id res chain seq x y z
N MET A 1 5.73 -7.32 10.22
CA MET A 1 4.33 -6.97 9.91
C MET A 1 4.04 -5.50 10.17
N GLU A 2 4.41 -5.02 11.32
CA GLU A 2 4.19 -3.62 11.65
C GLU A 2 4.84 -2.68 10.65
N GLN A 3 6.02 -3.01 10.20
CA GLN A 3 6.71 -2.19 9.23
C GLN A 3 5.94 -2.12 7.90
N LEU A 4 5.41 -3.25 7.45
CA LEU A 4 4.63 -3.27 6.22
C LEU A 4 3.35 -2.45 6.38
N ILE A 5 2.70 -2.56 7.52
CA ILE A 5 1.51 -1.77 7.81
C ILE A 5 1.84 -0.28 7.70
N ASN A 6 2.94 0.15 8.31
CA ASN A 6 3.34 1.55 8.28
C ASN A 6 3.66 2.00 6.86
N GLU A 7 4.30 1.14 6.07
CA GLU A 7 4.62 1.46 4.69
C GLU A 7 3.35 1.65 3.86
N ILE A 8 2.37 0.77 4.06
CA ILE A 8 1.12 0.85 3.33
C ILE A 8 0.36 2.12 3.71
N GLU A 9 0.35 2.45 5.00
CA GLU A 9 -0.34 3.66 5.44
C GLU A 9 0.31 4.92 4.85
N ALA A 10 1.62 4.97 4.86
CA ALA A 10 2.34 6.12 4.31
C ALA A 10 2.09 6.24 2.81
N TYR A 11 2.13 5.12 2.11
CA TYR A 11 1.88 5.13 0.68
C TYR A 11 0.45 5.57 0.36
N ALA A 12 -0.52 5.02 1.09
CA ALA A 12 -1.91 5.37 0.86
C ALA A 12 -2.14 6.86 1.07
N LYS A 13 -1.54 7.41 2.10
CA LYS A 13 -1.64 8.83 2.35
C LYS A 13 -1.03 9.64 1.21
N SER A 14 0.10 9.17 0.69
CA SER A 14 0.77 9.86 -0.40
C SER A 14 -0.07 9.90 -1.67
N VAL A 15 -0.82 8.84 -1.94
CA VAL A 15 -1.65 8.79 -3.13
C VAL A 15 -3.08 9.21 -2.85
N LYS A 16 -3.36 9.62 -1.61
CA LYS A 16 -4.69 10.09 -1.20
C LYS A 16 -5.76 9.03 -1.38
N ARG A 17 -5.40 7.80 -1.03
CA ARG A 17 -6.33 6.68 -1.08
C ARG A 17 -6.32 5.98 0.27
N SER A 18 -7.26 5.08 0.49
CA SER A 18 -7.29 4.33 1.72
C SER A 18 -6.31 3.16 1.64
N PRO A 19 -5.81 2.66 2.78
CA PRO A 19 -4.97 1.47 2.75
C PRO A 19 -5.66 0.25 2.14
N GLN A 20 -6.96 0.11 2.37
CA GLN A 20 -7.72 -0.99 1.78
C GLN A 20 -7.68 -0.91 0.24
N TRP A 21 -7.72 0.31 -0.30
CA TRP A 21 -7.62 0.49 -1.74
C TRP A 21 -6.28 -0.04 -2.26
N VAL A 22 -5.20 0.23 -1.51
CA VAL A 22 -3.88 -0.24 -1.89
C VAL A 22 -3.85 -1.77 -1.92
N LEU A 23 -4.43 -2.41 -0.92
CA LEU A 23 -4.46 -3.86 -0.87
C LEU A 23 -5.25 -4.43 -2.03
N ARG A 24 -6.36 -3.81 -2.36
CA ARG A 24 -7.17 -4.27 -3.48
C ARG A 24 -6.44 -4.17 -4.79
N LYS A 25 -5.70 -3.08 -4.99
CA LYS A 25 -4.95 -2.90 -6.23
C LYS A 25 -3.73 -3.82 -6.29
N ALA A 26 -3.11 -4.07 -5.15
CA ALA A 26 -1.89 -4.85 -5.13
C ALA A 26 -2.15 -6.33 -5.32
N PHE A 27 -3.19 -6.87 -4.69
CA PHE A 27 -3.44 -8.30 -4.80
C PHE A 27 -4.93 -8.65 -4.71
N ASN A 28 -5.77 -7.69 -5.02
CA ASN A 28 -7.22 -7.91 -5.06
C ASN A 28 -7.77 -8.40 -3.72
N ALA A 29 -7.33 -7.78 -2.64
CA ALA A 29 -7.76 -8.17 -1.30
C ALA A 29 -9.24 -7.95 -1.10
N GLY A 30 -9.84 -8.78 -0.25
CA GLY A 30 -11.25 -8.64 0.06
C GLY A 30 -11.47 -7.51 1.06
N TRP A 31 -12.73 -7.22 1.31
CA TRP A 31 -13.10 -6.21 2.28
C TRP A 31 -12.65 -6.64 3.65
N GLY A 32 -12.20 -5.70 4.44
CA GLY A 32 -11.81 -5.98 5.82
C GLY A 32 -10.42 -6.56 5.98
N GLN A 33 -9.73 -6.81 4.89
CA GLN A 33 -8.39 -7.38 4.98
C GLN A 33 -7.44 -6.45 5.74
N TRP A 34 -7.51 -5.15 5.44
CA TRP A 34 -6.66 -4.18 6.11
C TRP A 34 -6.96 -4.14 7.61
N ASP A 35 -8.24 -4.13 7.96
CA ASP A 35 -8.63 -4.08 9.35
C ASP A 35 -8.15 -5.33 10.10
N ALA A 36 -8.22 -6.50 9.46
CA ALA A 36 -7.75 -7.73 10.07
C ALA A 36 -6.25 -7.67 10.34
N TRP A 37 -5.50 -7.12 9.41
CA TRP A 37 -4.06 -7.00 9.60
C TRP A 37 -3.74 -6.03 10.74
N LYS A 38 -4.44 -4.91 10.80
CA LYS A 38 -4.21 -3.94 11.88
C LYS A 38 -4.61 -4.51 13.24
N ALA A 39 -5.65 -5.32 13.26
CA ALA A 39 -6.09 -5.93 14.51
C ALA A 39 -5.22 -7.12 14.92
N GLY A 40 -4.38 -7.61 14.01
CA GLY A 40 -3.52 -8.74 14.30
C GLY A 40 -4.19 -10.07 14.17
N THR A 41 -5.42 -10.12 13.62
CA THR A 41 -6.13 -11.38 13.45
C THR A 41 -5.73 -12.09 12.17
N SER A 42 -5.00 -11.41 11.30
CA SER A 42 -4.54 -11.98 10.05
C SER A 42 -3.23 -11.31 9.67
N SER A 43 -2.43 -11.97 8.87
CA SER A 43 -1.18 -11.37 8.39
C SER A 43 -0.91 -11.80 6.96
N PRO A 44 -0.22 -10.98 6.20
CA PRO A 44 0.10 -11.33 4.83
C PRO A 44 1.19 -12.40 4.78
N THR A 45 1.15 -13.22 3.72
CA THR A 45 2.25 -14.12 3.46
C THR A 45 3.40 -13.31 2.85
N MET A 46 4.56 -13.93 2.78
CA MET A 46 5.72 -13.28 2.15
C MET A 46 5.41 -12.92 0.69
N ALA A 47 4.72 -13.81 -0.01
CA ALA A 47 4.38 -13.54 -1.40
C ALA A 47 3.46 -12.34 -1.53
N VAL A 48 2.49 -12.22 -0.63
CA VAL A 48 1.57 -11.08 -0.64
C VAL A 48 2.32 -9.80 -0.29
N ALA A 49 3.18 -9.86 0.71
CA ALA A 49 3.97 -8.68 1.09
C ALA A 49 4.82 -8.22 -0.08
N ASP A 50 5.42 -9.15 -0.81
CA ASP A 50 6.22 -8.80 -1.97
C ASP A 50 5.38 -8.17 -3.06
N ARG A 51 4.17 -8.66 -3.28
CA ARG A 51 3.28 -8.10 -4.28
C ARG A 51 2.89 -6.66 -3.91
N ILE A 52 2.64 -6.41 -2.64
CA ILE A 52 2.29 -5.07 -2.19
C ILE A 52 3.45 -4.13 -2.41
N ARG A 53 4.66 -4.56 -2.04
CA ARG A 53 5.83 -3.71 -2.21
C ARG A 53 6.13 -3.45 -3.68
N ALA A 54 5.95 -4.47 -4.52
CA ALA A 54 6.15 -4.31 -5.95
C ALA A 54 5.13 -3.33 -6.53
N PHE A 55 3.89 -3.41 -6.08
CA PHE A 55 2.86 -2.48 -6.53
C PHE A 55 3.23 -1.04 -6.16
N MET A 56 3.66 -0.83 -4.92
CA MET A 56 4.01 0.51 -4.47
C MET A 56 5.23 1.03 -5.22
N ARG A 57 6.18 0.16 -5.52
CA ARG A 57 7.37 0.57 -6.27
C ARG A 57 7.03 0.91 -7.72
N ASP A 58 6.16 0.11 -8.34
CA ASP A 58 5.81 0.31 -9.73
C ASP A 58 4.82 1.45 -9.93
N ASN A 59 4.13 1.84 -8.88
CA ASN A 59 3.13 2.90 -8.94
C ASN A 59 3.43 3.95 -7.88
N PRO A 60 4.56 4.64 -7.97
CA PRO A 60 4.93 5.61 -6.94
C PRO A 60 3.91 6.74 -6.88
N PRO A 61 3.78 7.37 -5.72
CA PRO A 61 2.84 8.47 -5.57
C PRO A 61 3.18 9.58 -6.53
N GLU A 62 2.15 10.19 -7.08
CA GLU A 62 2.37 11.34 -7.91
C GLU A 62 2.88 12.46 -7.06
N GLN A 63 3.99 13.04 -7.41
CA GLN A 63 4.56 14.14 -6.66
C GLN A 63 4.51 15.37 -7.52
N PRO A 64 3.95 16.44 -6.99
CA PRO A 64 3.89 17.68 -7.78
C PRO A 64 5.26 18.12 -8.24
N GLN A 65 6.25 17.93 -7.41
CA GLN A 65 7.56 18.36 -7.76
C GLN A 65 8.16 17.58 -8.88
N GLN A 66 7.61 16.46 -9.18
CA GLN A 66 8.14 15.70 -10.22
C GLN A 66 8.00 16.35 -11.50
N GLN A 67 7.15 17.10 -11.44
CA GLN A 67 6.95 17.76 -12.55
C GLN A 67 7.87 18.77 -12.71
N GLN A 68 8.30 18.85 -12.06
CA GLN A 68 9.02 19.52 -12.32
C GLN A 68 9.95 19.53 -12.90
N ASP A 69 9.92 19.10 -13.08
CA ASP A 69 10.52 19.15 -13.64
C ASP A 69 10.70 19.58 -14.49
N VAL A 70 10.34 19.63 -14.43
CA VAL A 70 10.37 19.99 -15.14
C VAL A 70 10.66 20.74 -15.61
N ALA A 71 10.56 20.86 -15.53
CA ALA A 71 10.71 21.66 -15.99
C ALA A 71 11.34 21.93 -16.70
#